data_f0ae23ed16d4b5e2208707c15de0d111
#
_entry.id   f0ae23ed16d4b5e2208707c15de0d111
#
_cell.length_a   1.000
_cell.length_b   1.000
_cell.length_c   1.000
_cell.angle_alpha   90.00
_cell.angle_beta   90.00
_cell.angle_gamma   90.00
#
_symmetry.space_group_name_H-M   'P 1'
#
loop_
_entity.id
_entity.type
_entity.pdbx_description
1 polymer ?
#
loop_
_entity_poly.entity_id
_entity_poly.type
_entity_poly.pdbx_seq_one_letter_code
_entity_poly.pdbx_strand_id
1 'polypeptide(L)'
;GITYGCSKKSDSSVQSKEINVDVQTVNHKQKDIYTTAYQKESDAKLKSLKSKDDYSTENPLIIENLYGTNTTSLYYYAKTDQASYAVATIETTDKKSVAYKHTLQTVSGDKYVKQHEYQIIGLVPNTKNKITMQFFNKKNKPISKTCFYVTTKKDSSIPKMEKTATGKSKVKMTDGLFAMMGRDQGALQNNGKAVDANVFLWDNNGVCRGRIPLNDYKTDRLL
;
A
#
# COMPACT_ATOMS: atom_id res chain seq x y z
N GLY A 1 -4.79 -6.89 -53.26
CA GLY A 1 -4.63 -6.18 -52.00
C GLY A 1 -5.20 -7.04 -50.88
N ILE A 2 -4.32 -7.56 -50.01
CA ILE A 2 -4.70 -8.35 -48.84
C ILE A 2 -4.67 -7.39 -47.66
N THR A 3 -5.82 -6.98 -47.16
CA THR A 3 -5.97 -6.20 -45.93
C THR A 3 -5.85 -7.12 -44.73
N TYR A 4 -4.75 -7.05 -44.01
CA TYR A 4 -4.65 -7.63 -42.68
C TYR A 4 -5.48 -6.82 -41.71
N GLY A 5 -6.66 -7.34 -41.41
CA GLY A 5 -7.47 -6.84 -40.29
C GLY A 5 -6.81 -7.21 -38.97
N CYS A 6 -6.22 -6.24 -38.30
CA CYS A 6 -5.76 -6.40 -36.93
C CYS A 6 -7.00 -6.46 -36.02
N SER A 7 -7.45 -7.67 -35.73
CA SER A 7 -8.48 -7.93 -34.74
C SER A 7 -7.92 -7.51 -33.37
N LYS A 8 -8.32 -6.34 -32.87
CA LYS A 8 -8.20 -6.00 -31.45
C LYS A 8 -8.99 -7.05 -30.69
N LYS A 9 -8.31 -8.00 -30.04
CA LYS A 9 -8.90 -8.81 -28.99
C LYS A 9 -9.44 -7.82 -27.96
N SER A 10 -10.75 -7.72 -27.88
CA SER A 10 -11.41 -7.08 -26.77
C SER A 10 -11.02 -7.83 -25.52
N ASP A 11 -10.14 -7.22 -24.73
CA ASP A 11 -9.85 -7.64 -23.38
C ASP A 11 -11.19 -7.56 -22.64
N SER A 12 -11.81 -8.73 -22.37
CA SER A 12 -13.01 -8.80 -21.55
C SER A 12 -12.60 -8.53 -20.11
N SER A 13 -12.29 -7.25 -19.84
CA SER A 13 -11.96 -6.80 -18.50
C SER A 13 -13.16 -7.01 -17.60
N VAL A 14 -13.02 -7.88 -16.58
CA VAL A 14 -14.00 -8.00 -15.51
C VAL A 14 -14.25 -6.60 -14.96
N GLN A 15 -15.51 -6.18 -14.98
CA GLN A 15 -15.90 -4.87 -14.51
C GLN A 15 -15.64 -4.76 -13.00
N SER A 16 -15.07 -3.63 -12.56
CA SER A 16 -14.78 -3.38 -11.16
C SER A 16 -16.08 -3.20 -10.37
N LYS A 17 -16.23 -3.96 -9.28
CA LYS A 17 -17.33 -3.82 -8.32
C LYS A 17 -16.89 -2.90 -7.18
N GLU A 18 -17.61 -1.80 -7.00
CA GLU A 18 -17.41 -0.95 -5.82
C GLU A 18 -17.99 -1.63 -4.57
N ILE A 19 -17.19 -1.70 -3.53
CA ILE A 19 -17.59 -2.25 -2.24
C ILE A 19 -17.44 -1.21 -1.13
N ASN A 20 -18.30 -1.31 -0.12
CA ASN A 20 -18.16 -0.54 1.10
C ASN A 20 -17.30 -1.35 2.09
N VAL A 21 -16.26 -0.72 2.61
CA VAL A 21 -15.36 -1.34 3.58
C VAL A 21 -15.44 -0.64 4.91
N ASP A 22 -15.39 -1.43 5.99
CA ASP A 22 -15.23 -0.92 7.34
C ASP A 22 -13.74 -0.95 7.69
N VAL A 23 -13.09 0.21 7.60
CA VAL A 23 -11.66 0.33 7.89
C VAL A 23 -11.46 0.29 9.40
N GLN A 24 -10.82 -0.78 9.85
CA GLN A 24 -10.45 -0.93 11.25
C GLN A 24 -9.26 -0.05 11.58
N THR A 25 -9.27 0.53 12.76
CA THR A 25 -8.16 1.32 13.30
C THR A 25 -7.68 0.72 14.60
N VAL A 26 -6.38 0.86 14.86
CA VAL A 26 -5.77 0.48 16.12
C VAL A 26 -5.24 1.75 16.79
N ASN A 27 -5.58 1.95 18.06
CA ASN A 27 -5.07 3.09 18.81
C ASN A 27 -3.59 2.89 19.14
N HIS A 28 -2.76 3.84 18.71
CA HIS A 28 -1.33 3.80 18.92
C HIS A 28 -0.89 4.90 19.89
N LYS A 29 -0.07 4.51 20.88
CA LYS A 29 0.73 5.46 21.64
C LYS A 29 2.11 5.52 21.02
N GLN A 30 2.49 6.64 20.47
CA GLN A 30 3.73 6.79 19.69
C GLN A 30 4.99 6.32 20.43
N LYS A 31 5.06 6.48 21.74
CA LYS A 31 6.18 5.99 22.55
C LYS A 31 6.30 4.46 22.64
N ASP A 32 5.23 3.74 22.36
CA ASP A 32 5.14 2.29 22.58
C ASP A 32 5.23 1.48 21.28
N ILE A 33 5.03 2.11 20.11
CA ILE A 33 4.92 1.42 18.81
C ILE A 33 6.15 0.58 18.45
N TYR A 34 7.32 0.94 18.96
CA TYR A 34 8.56 0.22 18.71
C TYR A 34 8.91 -0.82 19.79
N THR A 35 8.03 -1.06 20.74
CA THR A 35 8.27 -2.08 21.76
C THR A 35 7.79 -3.46 21.31
N THR A 36 8.49 -4.52 21.73
CA THR A 36 8.07 -5.90 21.44
C THR A 36 6.69 -6.21 22.02
N ALA A 37 6.40 -5.69 23.21
CA ALA A 37 5.08 -5.87 23.84
C ALA A 37 3.96 -5.28 22.98
N TYR A 38 4.16 -4.10 22.44
CA TYR A 38 3.20 -3.45 21.54
C TYR A 38 2.99 -4.25 20.25
N GLN A 39 4.07 -4.77 19.64
CA GLN A 39 3.99 -5.57 18.43
C GLN A 39 3.22 -6.88 18.66
N LYS A 40 3.43 -7.53 19.81
CA LYS A 40 2.66 -8.72 20.20
C LYS A 40 1.18 -8.40 20.42
N GLU A 41 0.87 -7.27 21.02
CA GLU A 41 -0.51 -6.79 21.21
C GLU A 41 -1.19 -6.52 19.86
N SER A 42 -0.50 -5.89 18.91
CA SER A 42 -0.99 -5.68 17.55
C SER A 42 -1.24 -7.00 16.82
N ASP A 43 -0.37 -7.99 16.97
CA ASP A 43 -0.57 -9.34 16.42
C ASP A 43 -1.80 -10.03 17.03
N ALA A 44 -1.99 -9.93 18.33
CA ALA A 44 -3.15 -10.50 19.01
C ALA A 44 -4.44 -9.82 18.54
N LYS A 45 -4.42 -8.51 18.35
CA LYS A 45 -5.54 -7.76 17.80
C LYS A 45 -5.87 -8.20 16.37
N LEU A 46 -4.86 -8.37 15.53
CA LEU A 46 -5.02 -8.87 14.17
C LEU A 46 -5.66 -10.25 14.16
N LYS A 47 -5.15 -11.17 14.98
CA LYS A 47 -5.69 -12.53 15.10
C LYS A 47 -7.16 -12.49 15.51
N SER A 48 -7.51 -11.67 16.48
CA SER A 48 -8.90 -11.46 16.93
C SER A 48 -9.79 -10.95 15.79
N LEU A 49 -9.34 -9.95 15.04
CA LEU A 49 -10.09 -9.40 13.91
C LEU A 49 -10.29 -10.43 12.80
N LYS A 50 -9.26 -11.20 12.47
CA LYS A 50 -9.35 -12.26 11.45
C LYS A 50 -10.35 -13.36 11.79
N SER A 51 -10.61 -13.59 13.06
CA SER A 51 -11.56 -14.62 13.53
C SER A 51 -13.03 -14.17 13.54
N LYS A 52 -13.30 -12.89 13.31
CA LYS A 52 -14.65 -12.31 13.44
C LYS A 52 -15.58 -12.61 12.28
N ASP A 53 -15.05 -12.87 11.10
CA ASP A 53 -15.85 -13.07 9.90
C ASP A 53 -15.14 -14.01 8.91
N ASP A 54 -15.92 -14.48 7.92
CA ASP A 54 -15.39 -15.22 6.79
C ASP A 54 -15.13 -14.24 5.63
N TYR A 55 -13.95 -13.60 5.69
CA TYR A 55 -13.61 -12.53 4.77
C TYR A 55 -13.43 -13.02 3.33
N SER A 56 -13.98 -12.26 2.40
CA SER A 56 -13.90 -12.48 0.95
C SER A 56 -13.42 -11.22 0.22
N THR A 57 -13.24 -11.30 -1.08
CA THR A 57 -12.85 -10.13 -1.88
C THR A 57 -13.93 -9.04 -1.90
N GLU A 58 -15.19 -9.39 -1.66
CA GLU A 58 -16.30 -8.44 -1.54
C GLU A 58 -16.53 -7.96 -0.10
N ASN A 59 -15.96 -8.65 0.87
CA ASN A 59 -15.99 -8.31 2.29
C ASN A 59 -14.60 -8.53 2.91
N PRO A 60 -13.58 -7.76 2.53
CA PRO A 60 -12.23 -7.91 3.05
C PRO A 60 -12.08 -7.32 4.44
N LEU A 61 -11.11 -7.82 5.20
CA LEU A 61 -10.62 -7.15 6.40
C LEU A 61 -9.60 -6.10 6.00
N ILE A 62 -9.88 -4.85 6.33
CA ILE A 62 -8.99 -3.72 6.08
C ILE A 62 -8.62 -3.07 7.40
N ILE A 63 -7.32 -2.93 7.66
CA ILE A 63 -6.82 -2.27 8.87
C ILE A 63 -5.84 -1.17 8.46
N GLU A 64 -6.10 0.05 8.89
CA GLU A 64 -5.23 1.18 8.66
C GLU A 64 -4.11 1.19 9.70
N ASN A 65 -2.86 1.33 9.26
CA ASN A 65 -1.69 1.52 10.14
C ASN A 65 -1.62 0.50 11.29
N LEU A 66 -1.70 -0.79 10.95
CA LEU A 66 -1.82 -1.88 11.93
C LEU A 66 -0.75 -1.85 13.03
N TYR A 67 0.50 -1.55 12.67
CA TYR A 67 1.62 -1.55 13.61
C TYR A 67 2.05 -0.15 14.09
N GLY A 68 1.33 0.89 13.70
CA GLY A 68 1.63 2.26 14.10
C GLY A 68 2.80 2.93 13.37
N THR A 69 3.47 2.22 12.47
CA THR A 69 4.69 2.68 11.80
C THR A 69 4.47 3.27 10.42
N ASN A 70 3.31 3.02 9.81
CA ASN A 70 3.03 3.47 8.45
C ASN A 70 1.58 3.91 8.27
N THR A 71 1.36 5.22 8.23
CA THR A 71 0.03 5.85 8.07
C THR A 71 -0.49 5.84 6.64
N THR A 72 0.33 5.44 5.67
CA THR A 72 -0.01 5.35 4.24
C THR A 72 -0.04 3.91 3.74
N SER A 73 -0.23 2.96 4.63
CA SER A 73 -0.41 1.55 4.31
C SER A 73 -1.72 1.00 4.88
N LEU A 74 -2.19 -0.05 4.24
CA LEU A 74 -3.34 -0.83 4.69
C LEU A 74 -2.95 -2.29 4.81
N TYR A 75 -3.36 -2.91 5.91
CA TYR A 75 -3.42 -4.36 5.98
C TYR A 75 -4.69 -4.83 5.28
N TYR A 76 -4.56 -5.82 4.41
CA TYR A 76 -5.65 -6.43 3.65
C TYR A 76 -5.67 -7.94 3.86
N TYR A 77 -6.84 -8.48 4.19
CA TYR A 77 -7.06 -9.91 4.29
C TYR A 77 -8.37 -10.32 3.63
N ALA A 78 -8.31 -11.31 2.74
CA ALA A 78 -9.46 -11.91 2.10
C ALA A 78 -9.16 -13.34 1.63
N LYS A 79 -10.21 -14.16 1.48
CA LYS A 79 -10.11 -15.49 0.90
C LYS A 79 -10.72 -15.53 -0.49
N THR A 80 -10.20 -16.39 -1.34
CA THR A 80 -10.74 -16.72 -2.66
C THR A 80 -10.94 -18.22 -2.80
N ASP A 81 -11.93 -18.63 -3.59
CA ASP A 81 -12.19 -20.06 -3.82
C ASP A 81 -11.08 -20.69 -4.68
N GLN A 82 -10.54 -19.92 -5.61
CA GLN A 82 -9.44 -20.35 -6.46
C GLN A 82 -8.12 -19.75 -5.98
N ALA A 83 -7.04 -20.53 -6.07
CA ALA A 83 -5.69 -20.00 -5.87
C ALA A 83 -5.39 -18.93 -6.92
N SER A 84 -4.98 -17.75 -6.45
CA SER A 84 -4.82 -16.55 -7.27
C SER A 84 -3.70 -15.64 -6.74
N TYR A 85 -3.26 -14.72 -7.59
CA TYR A 85 -2.43 -13.60 -7.17
C TYR A 85 -3.20 -12.28 -7.28
N ALA A 86 -2.81 -11.29 -6.54
CA ALA A 86 -3.48 -10.01 -6.48
C ALA A 86 -2.63 -8.87 -7.04
N VAL A 87 -3.29 -7.94 -7.72
CA VAL A 87 -2.73 -6.67 -8.18
C VAL A 87 -3.52 -5.54 -7.54
N ALA A 88 -2.82 -4.64 -6.88
CA ALA A 88 -3.40 -3.43 -6.32
C ALA A 88 -3.13 -2.23 -7.21
N THR A 89 -4.12 -1.38 -7.39
CA THR A 89 -3.96 -0.07 -8.03
C THR A 89 -4.47 1.00 -7.08
N ILE A 90 -3.65 1.99 -6.77
CA ILE A 90 -3.97 3.11 -5.90
C ILE A 90 -4.03 4.37 -6.73
N GLU A 91 -5.16 5.05 -6.69
CA GLU A 91 -5.44 6.29 -7.42
C GLU A 91 -6.04 7.31 -6.47
N THR A 92 -5.95 8.57 -6.85
CA THR A 92 -6.64 9.68 -6.16
C THR A 92 -7.57 10.40 -7.12
N THR A 93 -8.67 10.93 -6.60
CA THR A 93 -9.67 11.64 -7.40
C THR A 93 -9.18 13.01 -7.86
N ASP A 94 -8.23 13.61 -7.16
CA ASP A 94 -7.65 14.92 -7.47
C ASP A 94 -6.63 14.90 -8.61
N LYS A 95 -6.22 13.71 -9.05
CA LYS A 95 -5.24 13.48 -10.13
C LYS A 95 -3.88 14.16 -9.95
N LYS A 96 -3.55 14.60 -8.74
CA LYS A 96 -2.27 15.22 -8.42
C LYS A 96 -1.14 14.19 -8.28
N SER A 97 -1.49 12.98 -7.88
CA SER A 97 -0.56 11.87 -7.75
C SER A 97 -0.67 10.93 -8.95
N VAL A 98 0.41 10.18 -9.19
CA VAL A 98 0.43 9.12 -10.21
C VAL A 98 -0.30 7.88 -9.68
N ALA A 99 -1.08 7.21 -10.53
CA ALA A 99 -1.62 5.91 -10.21
C ALA A 99 -0.47 4.92 -9.96
N TYR A 100 -0.54 4.22 -8.82
CA TYR A 100 0.45 3.22 -8.44
C TYR A 100 -0.17 1.83 -8.53
N LYS A 101 0.34 1.03 -9.48
CA LYS A 101 -0.10 -0.34 -9.73
C LYS A 101 1.04 -1.30 -9.47
N HIS A 102 0.81 -2.32 -8.66
CA HIS A 102 1.80 -3.34 -8.38
C HIS A 102 1.18 -4.68 -8.04
N THR A 103 1.91 -5.75 -8.32
CA THR A 103 1.55 -7.10 -7.88
C THR A 103 1.91 -7.25 -6.40
N LEU A 104 0.94 -7.69 -5.61
CA LEU A 104 1.12 -7.90 -4.18
C LEU A 104 1.87 -9.20 -3.91
N GLN A 105 2.82 -9.14 -2.98
CA GLN A 105 3.64 -10.28 -2.60
C GLN A 105 3.08 -10.92 -1.34
N THR A 106 2.98 -12.25 -1.35
CA THR A 106 2.58 -13.03 -0.18
C THR A 106 3.74 -13.20 0.79
N VAL A 107 3.43 -13.33 2.08
CA VAL A 107 4.44 -13.62 3.11
C VAL A 107 5.11 -14.97 2.89
N SER A 108 4.39 -15.97 2.39
CA SER A 108 4.92 -17.30 2.09
C SER A 108 5.85 -17.33 0.87
N GLY A 109 5.83 -16.32 0.03
CA GLY A 109 6.51 -16.32 -1.27
C GLY A 109 5.78 -17.07 -2.38
N ASP A 110 4.69 -17.76 -2.08
CA ASP A 110 3.86 -18.44 -3.07
C ASP A 110 3.11 -17.42 -3.92
N LYS A 111 3.21 -17.54 -5.24
CA LYS A 111 2.52 -16.61 -6.13
C LYS A 111 0.99 -16.76 -6.06
N TYR A 112 0.51 -17.97 -5.99
CA TYR A 112 -0.93 -18.28 -6.03
C TYR A 112 -1.39 -18.83 -4.69
N VAL A 113 -2.29 -18.11 -4.05
CA VAL A 113 -2.83 -18.46 -2.72
C VAL A 113 -4.35 -18.33 -2.70
N LYS A 114 -4.99 -19.02 -1.78
CA LYS A 114 -6.42 -18.85 -1.47
C LYS A 114 -6.65 -17.92 -0.29
N GLN A 115 -5.69 -17.81 0.62
CA GLN A 115 -5.69 -16.84 1.71
C GLN A 115 -4.75 -15.70 1.34
N HIS A 116 -5.33 -14.53 1.09
CA HIS A 116 -4.62 -13.33 0.69
C HIS A 116 -4.40 -12.45 1.91
N GLU A 117 -3.15 -12.21 2.22
CA GLU A 117 -2.73 -11.34 3.32
C GLU A 117 -1.62 -10.42 2.82
N TYR A 118 -1.90 -9.12 2.79
CA TYR A 118 -1.01 -8.14 2.19
C TYR A 118 -0.89 -6.87 3.02
N GLN A 119 0.28 -6.23 2.92
CA GLN A 119 0.44 -4.81 3.20
C GLN A 119 0.34 -4.04 1.88
N ILE A 120 -0.68 -3.23 1.75
CA ILE A 120 -0.85 -2.33 0.59
C ILE A 120 -0.18 -1.02 0.96
N ILE A 121 0.94 -0.72 0.33
CA ILE A 121 1.72 0.50 0.56
C ILE A 121 1.46 1.54 -0.53
N GLY A 122 1.86 2.76 -0.30
CA GLY A 122 1.85 3.81 -1.31
C GLY A 122 0.55 4.58 -1.42
N LEU A 123 -0.27 4.62 -0.36
CA LEU A 123 -1.40 5.55 -0.30
C LEU A 123 -0.92 7.00 -0.24
N VAL A 124 -1.70 7.90 -0.80
CA VAL A 124 -1.45 9.33 -0.70
C VAL A 124 -1.95 9.84 0.64
N PRO A 125 -1.13 10.54 1.45
CA PRO A 125 -1.54 11.05 2.75
C PRO A 125 -2.57 12.16 2.62
N ASN A 126 -3.41 12.32 3.64
CA ASN A 126 -4.43 13.37 3.73
C ASN A 126 -5.34 13.46 2.48
N THR A 127 -5.71 12.31 1.93
CA THR A 127 -6.37 12.24 0.62
C THR A 127 -7.33 11.05 0.59
N LYS A 128 -8.42 11.18 -0.16
CA LYS A 128 -9.30 10.06 -0.49
C LYS A 128 -8.63 9.21 -1.59
N ASN A 129 -8.19 8.03 -1.21
CA ASN A 129 -7.57 7.06 -2.10
C ASN A 129 -8.62 6.07 -2.63
N LYS A 130 -8.56 5.75 -3.90
CA LYS A 130 -9.27 4.64 -4.51
C LYS A 130 -8.33 3.47 -4.67
N ILE A 131 -8.64 2.35 -4.04
CA ILE A 131 -7.87 1.12 -4.12
C ILE A 131 -8.65 0.12 -4.97
N THR A 132 -8.06 -0.35 -6.05
CA THR A 132 -8.62 -1.41 -6.88
C THR A 132 -7.82 -2.67 -6.66
N MET A 133 -8.51 -3.75 -6.27
CA MET A 133 -7.93 -5.06 -6.08
C MET A 133 -8.40 -5.97 -7.20
N GLN A 134 -7.46 -6.55 -7.92
CA GLN A 134 -7.73 -7.48 -9.01
C GLN A 134 -7.02 -8.81 -8.75
N PHE A 135 -7.77 -9.91 -8.87
CA PHE A 135 -7.27 -11.26 -8.59
C PHE A 135 -7.26 -12.09 -9.87
N PHE A 136 -6.18 -12.80 -10.12
CA PHE A 136 -5.98 -13.63 -11.29
C PHE A 136 -5.65 -15.06 -10.90
N ASN A 137 -6.32 -16.04 -11.51
CA ASN A 137 -6.05 -17.45 -11.27
C ASN A 137 -4.75 -17.93 -11.99
N LYS A 138 -4.41 -19.20 -11.85
CA LYS A 138 -3.20 -19.79 -12.46
C LYS A 138 -3.19 -19.73 -14.00
N LYS A 139 -4.35 -19.53 -14.64
CA LYS A 139 -4.47 -19.34 -16.09
C LYS A 139 -4.46 -17.87 -16.50
N ASN A 140 -4.07 -16.96 -15.58
CA ASN A 140 -4.13 -15.51 -15.78
C ASN A 140 -5.52 -14.97 -16.12
N LYS A 141 -6.57 -15.68 -15.73
CA LYS A 141 -7.94 -15.18 -15.87
C LYS A 141 -8.31 -14.34 -14.66
N PRO A 142 -8.90 -13.15 -14.84
CA PRO A 142 -9.43 -12.38 -13.73
C PRO A 142 -10.62 -13.11 -13.11
N ILE A 143 -10.57 -13.33 -11.80
CA ILE A 143 -11.63 -13.99 -11.04
C ILE A 143 -12.42 -13.03 -10.15
N SER A 144 -11.82 -11.90 -9.81
CA SER A 144 -12.45 -10.85 -9.01
C SER A 144 -11.78 -9.51 -9.28
N LYS A 145 -12.57 -8.45 -9.31
CA LYS A 145 -12.10 -7.07 -9.35
C LYS A 145 -13.03 -6.21 -8.52
N THR A 146 -12.51 -5.69 -7.42
CA THR A 146 -13.23 -4.82 -6.51
C THR A 146 -12.51 -3.49 -6.35
N CYS A 147 -13.23 -2.44 -6.00
CA CYS A 147 -12.62 -1.19 -5.59
C CYS A 147 -13.31 -0.63 -4.35
N PHE A 148 -12.53 0.06 -3.54
CA PHE A 148 -13.00 0.73 -2.34
C PHE A 148 -12.21 2.01 -2.09
N TYR A 149 -12.71 2.85 -1.20
CA TYR A 149 -12.13 4.13 -0.89
C TYR A 149 -11.66 4.18 0.56
N VAL A 150 -10.47 4.74 0.77
CA VAL A 150 -9.91 5.00 2.09
C VAL A 150 -9.38 6.44 2.12
N THR A 151 -9.84 7.22 3.07
CA THR A 151 -9.31 8.55 3.32
C THR A 151 -8.24 8.46 4.40
N THR A 152 -7.00 8.73 4.01
CA THR A 152 -5.86 8.76 4.93
C THR A 152 -5.84 10.04 5.74
N LYS A 153 -5.30 9.93 6.94
CA LYS A 153 -5.12 11.09 7.82
C LYS A 153 -3.89 11.91 7.41
N LYS A 154 -3.87 13.16 7.83
CA LYS A 154 -2.69 14.00 7.74
C LYS A 154 -1.59 13.43 8.63
N ASP A 155 -0.40 13.28 8.08
CA ASP A 155 0.80 12.88 8.81
C ASP A 155 1.88 13.95 8.60
N SER A 156 2.19 14.67 9.67
CA SER A 156 3.19 15.75 9.64
C SER A 156 4.63 15.25 9.47
N SER A 157 4.87 13.97 9.73
CA SER A 157 6.19 13.33 9.51
C SER A 157 6.47 13.02 8.03
N ILE A 158 5.46 13.09 7.17
CA ILE A 158 5.61 12.90 5.73
C ILE A 158 5.92 14.24 5.09
N PRO A 159 7.09 14.40 4.44
CA PRO A 159 7.49 15.65 3.83
C PRO A 159 6.59 16.01 2.66
N LYS A 160 6.30 17.30 2.53
CA LYS A 160 5.78 17.87 1.30
C LYS A 160 6.95 18.06 0.34
N MET A 161 6.82 17.55 -0.88
CA MET A 161 7.82 17.86 -1.88
C MET A 161 7.63 19.26 -2.43
N GLU A 162 8.68 20.06 -2.36
CA GLU A 162 8.80 21.26 -3.18
C GLU A 162 9.44 20.86 -4.52
N LYS A 163 8.73 21.11 -5.59
CA LYS A 163 9.26 20.85 -6.93
C LYS A 163 10.31 21.91 -7.28
N THR A 164 11.57 21.54 -7.14
CA THR A 164 12.70 22.45 -7.36
C THR A 164 13.15 22.55 -8.80
N ALA A 165 12.80 21.59 -9.66
CA ALA A 165 13.16 21.62 -11.08
C ALA A 165 12.15 20.84 -11.93
N THR A 166 11.95 21.29 -13.17
CA THR A 166 11.24 20.55 -14.22
C THR A 166 12.22 20.13 -15.29
N GLY A 167 12.53 18.85 -15.39
CA GLY A 167 13.26 18.27 -16.50
C GLY A 167 12.31 17.60 -17.50
N LYS A 168 12.65 17.63 -18.78
CA LYS A 168 12.01 16.77 -19.78
C LYS A 168 12.93 15.58 -20.01
N SER A 169 12.54 14.41 -19.51
CA SER A 169 13.23 13.17 -19.87
C SER A 169 12.61 12.59 -21.15
N LYS A 170 13.47 12.18 -22.09
CA LYS A 170 13.05 11.41 -23.27
C LYS A 170 12.80 9.94 -22.93
N VAL A 171 13.21 9.50 -21.76
CA VAL A 171 13.01 8.13 -21.28
C VAL A 171 11.78 8.10 -20.41
N LYS A 172 10.83 7.24 -20.76
CA LYS A 172 9.67 6.97 -19.92
C LYS A 172 10.16 6.31 -18.63
N MET A 173 10.01 6.98 -17.50
CA MET A 173 10.31 6.38 -16.20
C MET A 173 9.24 5.34 -15.88
N THR A 174 9.63 4.30 -15.15
CA THR A 174 8.70 3.27 -14.71
C THR A 174 7.65 3.85 -13.76
N ASP A 175 6.42 3.33 -13.82
CA ASP A 175 5.30 3.76 -12.98
C ASP A 175 5.42 3.20 -11.55
N GLY A 176 6.61 3.33 -10.93
CA GLY A 176 6.92 2.81 -9.60
C GLY A 176 7.02 3.89 -8.54
N LEU A 177 7.35 3.47 -7.34
CA LEU A 177 7.73 4.36 -6.26
C LEU A 177 9.26 4.39 -6.15
N PHE A 178 9.80 5.57 -5.86
CA PHE A 178 11.23 5.77 -5.63
C PHE A 178 11.49 5.83 -4.13
N ALA A 179 12.39 4.98 -3.65
CA ALA A 179 12.87 5.02 -2.28
C ALA A 179 14.04 6.00 -2.17
N MET A 180 13.91 6.97 -1.30
CA MET A 180 14.99 7.92 -1.00
C MET A 180 15.23 7.98 0.49
N MET A 181 16.49 7.85 0.89
CA MET A 181 16.90 8.08 2.28
C MET A 181 16.75 9.55 2.59
N GLY A 182 15.85 9.86 3.53
CA GLY A 182 15.72 11.19 4.09
C GLY A 182 16.58 11.32 5.34
N ARG A 183 17.43 12.34 5.40
CA ARG A 183 17.99 12.80 6.65
C ARG A 183 17.10 13.90 7.17
N ASP A 184 16.67 13.78 8.41
CA ASP A 184 16.15 14.92 9.11
C ASP A 184 17.32 15.87 9.38
N GLN A 185 17.31 17.04 8.75
CA GLN A 185 18.38 18.02 8.93
C GLN A 185 18.47 18.55 10.37
N GLY A 186 17.36 18.51 11.12
CA GLY A 186 17.37 18.75 12.55
C GLY A 186 18.24 17.77 13.35
N ALA A 187 18.50 16.63 12.78
CA ALA A 187 19.33 15.57 13.32
C ALA A 187 20.79 15.92 13.53
N LEU A 188 21.38 16.61 12.59
CA LEU A 188 22.76 17.05 12.68
C LEU A 188 22.96 18.15 13.73
N GLN A 189 21.89 18.80 14.16
CA GLN A 189 21.91 19.88 15.16
C GLN A 189 21.60 19.40 16.58
N ASN A 190 21.18 18.15 16.76
CA ASN A 190 20.72 17.61 18.06
C ASN A 190 21.83 17.02 18.93
N ASN A 191 23.00 17.64 18.99
CA ASN A 191 24.08 17.32 19.95
C ASN A 191 24.41 15.82 20.06
N GLY A 192 24.50 15.10 18.95
CA GLY A 192 24.89 13.70 18.92
C GLY A 192 23.81 12.71 19.37
N LYS A 193 22.58 13.13 19.58
CA LYS A 193 21.45 12.20 19.75
C LYS A 193 21.12 11.53 18.43
N ALA A 194 21.02 10.20 18.46
CA ALA A 194 20.58 9.41 17.30
C ALA A 194 19.23 9.95 16.82
N VAL A 195 19.18 10.26 15.53
CA VAL A 195 17.97 10.78 14.91
C VAL A 195 17.37 9.70 14.04
N ASP A 196 16.07 9.70 13.98
CA ASP A 196 15.27 8.76 13.21
C ASP A 196 15.64 8.84 11.73
N ALA A 197 16.30 7.80 11.22
CA ALA A 197 16.50 7.64 9.80
C ALA A 197 15.21 7.09 9.18
N ASN A 198 14.78 7.67 8.07
CA ASN A 198 13.61 7.21 7.36
C ASN A 198 13.94 6.98 5.88
N VAL A 199 13.28 6.01 5.27
CA VAL A 199 13.16 5.92 3.82
C VAL A 199 11.81 6.49 3.43
N PHE A 200 11.80 7.43 2.52
CA PHE A 200 10.58 8.00 1.94
C PHE A 200 10.32 7.39 0.57
N LEU A 201 9.07 7.11 0.27
CA LEU A 201 8.60 6.59 -1.00
C LEU A 201 7.94 7.71 -1.79
N TRP A 202 8.45 7.99 -2.98
CA TRP A 202 8.00 9.07 -3.85
C TRP A 202 7.45 8.54 -5.15
N ASP A 203 6.38 9.16 -5.67
CA ASP A 203 5.91 8.89 -7.02
C ASP A 203 6.58 9.82 -8.06
N ASN A 204 6.29 9.57 -9.34
CA ASN A 204 6.85 10.36 -10.45
C ASN A 204 6.39 11.83 -10.48
N ASN A 205 5.33 12.17 -9.75
CA ASN A 205 4.88 13.55 -9.59
C ASN A 205 5.50 14.24 -8.37
N GLY A 206 6.36 13.52 -7.63
CA GLY A 206 7.00 14.02 -6.45
C GLY A 206 6.10 14.09 -5.22
N VAL A 207 5.08 13.29 -5.18
CA VAL A 207 4.23 13.12 -4.01
C VAL A 207 4.84 12.04 -3.12
N CYS A 208 5.06 12.35 -1.84
CA CYS A 208 5.52 11.36 -0.87
C CYS A 208 4.35 10.45 -0.49
N ARG A 209 4.54 9.16 -0.73
CA ARG A 209 3.51 8.13 -0.58
C ARG A 209 3.81 7.14 0.54
N GLY A 210 4.81 7.41 1.33
CA GLY A 210 5.12 6.59 2.47
C GLY A 210 6.42 6.94 3.15
N ARG A 211 6.52 6.49 4.39
CA ARG A 211 7.70 6.58 5.23
C ARG A 211 7.97 5.21 5.85
N ILE A 212 9.19 4.74 5.70
CA ILE A 212 9.67 3.52 6.35
C ILE A 212 10.69 3.96 7.41
N PRO A 213 10.37 3.88 8.71
CA PRO A 213 11.32 4.19 9.77
C PRO A 213 12.40 3.12 9.85
N LEU A 214 13.67 3.54 9.94
CA LEU A 214 14.82 2.64 9.97
C LEU A 214 15.50 2.55 11.34
N ASN A 215 15.08 3.34 12.30
CA ASN A 215 15.86 3.52 13.51
C ASN A 215 15.54 2.53 14.60
N ASP A 216 14.87 1.44 14.32
CA ASP A 216 14.46 0.59 15.40
C ASP A 216 15.19 -0.75 15.45
N TYR A 217 16.09 -0.83 16.42
CA TYR A 217 16.74 -2.08 16.80
C TYR A 217 15.87 -3.00 17.66
N LYS A 218 14.61 -2.61 17.93
CA LYS A 218 13.75 -3.30 18.91
C LYS A 218 12.59 -4.05 18.27
N THR A 219 12.33 -3.85 16.98
CA THR A 219 11.30 -4.57 16.25
C THR A 219 11.77 -4.97 14.85
N ASP A 220 11.39 -6.15 14.42
CA ASP A 220 11.69 -6.70 13.09
C ASP A 220 10.64 -6.25 12.05
N ARG A 221 9.66 -5.41 12.42
CA ARG A 221 8.51 -5.07 11.61
C ARG A 221 8.49 -3.59 11.28
N LEU A 222 8.91 -3.30 10.07
CA LEU A 222 8.95 -1.96 9.53
C LEU A 222 7.72 -1.60 8.69
N LEU A 223 6.89 -2.57 8.35
CA LEU A 223 5.70 -2.43 7.49
C LEU A 223 4.44 -2.88 8.18
#